data_66dbc81832c0e63c65b21ee4ef0365ae
#
_entry.id   66dbc81832c0e63c65b21ee4ef0365ae
#
_cell.length_a   1.000
_cell.length_b   1.000
_cell.length_c   1.000
_cell.angle_alpha   90.00
_cell.angle_beta   90.00
_cell.angle_gamma   90.00
#
_symmetry.space_group_name_H-M   'P 1'
#
loop_
_entity.id
_entity.type
_entity.pdbx_description
1 polymer ?
#
loop_
_entity_poly.entity_id
_entity_poly.type
_entity_poly.pdbx_seq_one_letter_code
_entity_poly.pdbx_strand_id
1 'polypeptide(L)'
;SPDANEFVLLDRDKNFSSRKAWNISVAELFPNGLMLRDGDEHRYHRRLLGAPFKAKALEEYVSLMNSDIASTIKGWQKNESVELYPLMKQLTLDLAAKVFLGENLVKEADAVNQAFVDVVDASMALVRHPVLGLKYRKGLKGRALLEDYFRQRIEGKRTSQETDMFAEISRVEDELGERFSKQDVIDHIIFLMMAAHDTTTSSLSSIAFALAKHPEWQDVIAKESALIEGDS
;
A
#
# COMPACT_ATOMS: atom_id res chain seq x y z
N SER A 1 -14.96 -25.36 0.78
CA SER A 1 -14.20 -26.52 1.28
C SER A 1 -12.71 -26.30 1.03
N PRO A 2 -11.81 -26.99 1.74
CA PRO A 2 -10.36 -26.98 1.46
C PRO A 2 -10.05 -27.31 -0.01
N ASP A 3 -10.73 -28.29 -0.58
CA ASP A 3 -10.54 -28.74 -1.98
C ASP A 3 -10.86 -27.62 -2.98
N ALA A 4 -11.92 -26.83 -2.72
CA ALA A 4 -12.25 -25.68 -3.58
C ALA A 4 -11.18 -24.60 -3.49
N ASN A 5 -10.63 -24.36 -2.31
CA ASN A 5 -9.53 -23.42 -2.14
C ASN A 5 -8.26 -23.92 -2.86
N GLU A 6 -7.94 -25.21 -2.72
CA GLU A 6 -6.81 -25.81 -3.44
C GLU A 6 -7.00 -25.68 -4.95
N PHE A 7 -8.17 -26.02 -5.47
CA PHE A 7 -8.50 -25.90 -6.90
C PHE A 7 -8.30 -24.49 -7.44
N VAL A 8 -8.80 -23.47 -6.72
CA VAL A 8 -8.69 -22.08 -7.14
C VAL A 8 -7.27 -21.53 -6.98
N LEU A 9 -6.62 -21.82 -5.85
CA LEU A 9 -5.30 -21.23 -5.52
C LEU A 9 -4.15 -21.84 -6.31
N LEU A 10 -4.22 -23.15 -6.61
CA LEU A 10 -3.18 -23.81 -7.40
C LEU A 10 -3.37 -23.63 -8.89
N ASP A 11 -4.61 -23.47 -9.34
CA ASP A 11 -5.00 -23.23 -10.75
C ASP A 11 -4.17 -24.02 -11.77
N ARG A 12 -4.01 -25.35 -11.53
CA ARG A 12 -3.15 -26.22 -12.32
C ARG A 12 -3.48 -26.23 -13.80
N ASP A 13 -4.75 -26.07 -14.11
CA ASP A 13 -5.29 -26.06 -15.48
C ASP A 13 -5.38 -24.67 -16.10
N LYS A 14 -4.93 -23.61 -15.35
CA LYS A 14 -4.99 -22.19 -15.76
C LYS A 14 -6.40 -21.73 -16.15
N ASN A 15 -7.40 -22.12 -15.36
CA ASN A 15 -8.81 -21.79 -15.58
C ASN A 15 -9.18 -20.39 -15.10
N PHE A 16 -8.37 -19.78 -14.22
CA PHE A 16 -8.68 -18.52 -13.58
C PHE A 16 -7.80 -17.38 -14.10
N SER A 17 -8.36 -16.18 -14.17
CA SER A 17 -7.69 -14.97 -14.59
C SER A 17 -8.00 -13.84 -13.61
N SER A 18 -6.99 -13.40 -12.88
CA SER A 18 -7.10 -12.22 -12.03
C SER A 18 -7.39 -10.97 -12.84
N ARG A 19 -6.72 -10.82 -13.98
CA ARG A 19 -6.93 -9.70 -14.92
C ARG A 19 -8.40 -9.58 -15.32
N LYS A 20 -9.04 -10.67 -15.76
CA LYS A 20 -10.45 -10.66 -16.18
C LYS A 20 -11.38 -10.30 -15.02
N ALA A 21 -11.12 -10.83 -13.82
CA ALA A 21 -11.94 -10.57 -12.65
C ALA A 21 -11.86 -9.10 -12.20
N TRP A 22 -10.66 -8.55 -12.12
CA TRP A 22 -10.43 -7.19 -11.61
C TRP A 22 -10.60 -6.10 -12.67
N ASN A 23 -10.53 -6.44 -13.96
CA ASN A 23 -10.64 -5.48 -15.05
C ASN A 23 -11.93 -4.64 -14.97
N ILE A 24 -13.03 -5.25 -14.55
CA ILE A 24 -14.33 -4.58 -14.43
C ILE A 24 -14.30 -3.48 -13.36
N SER A 25 -13.52 -3.67 -12.30
CA SER A 25 -13.59 -2.81 -11.11
C SER A 25 -12.47 -1.80 -11.00
N VAL A 26 -11.25 -2.13 -11.40
CA VAL A 26 -10.08 -1.30 -11.05
C VAL A 26 -9.16 -0.94 -12.23
N ALA A 27 -9.38 -1.49 -13.43
CA ALA A 27 -8.43 -1.38 -14.53
C ALA A 27 -8.08 0.05 -14.95
N GLU A 28 -9.05 0.97 -14.98
CA GLU A 28 -8.79 2.35 -15.40
C GLU A 28 -8.04 3.16 -14.32
N LEU A 29 -8.18 2.76 -13.05
CA LEU A 29 -7.57 3.46 -11.92
C LEU A 29 -6.22 2.86 -11.53
N PHE A 30 -6.05 1.56 -11.75
CA PHE A 30 -4.83 0.82 -11.40
C PHE A 30 -4.37 -0.08 -12.57
N PRO A 31 -4.21 0.48 -13.78
CA PRO A 31 -3.81 -0.31 -14.95
C PRO A 31 -2.48 -1.01 -14.69
N ASN A 32 -2.33 -2.22 -15.18
CA ASN A 32 -1.10 -3.01 -15.13
C ASN A 32 -0.50 -3.25 -13.72
N GLY A 33 -1.22 -2.91 -12.64
CA GLY A 33 -0.85 -3.36 -11.29
C GLY A 33 -0.76 -4.90 -11.22
N LEU A 34 -0.09 -5.44 -10.22
CA LEU A 34 0.16 -6.90 -10.13
C LEU A 34 -1.12 -7.74 -10.20
N MET A 35 -2.24 -7.27 -9.65
CA MET A 35 -3.56 -7.94 -9.71
C MET A 35 -4.15 -8.01 -11.11
N LEU A 36 -3.70 -7.15 -12.03
CA LEU A 36 -4.18 -7.10 -13.40
C LEU A 36 -3.23 -7.80 -14.37
N ARG A 37 -2.42 -8.72 -13.87
CA ARG A 37 -1.51 -9.54 -14.67
C ARG A 37 -1.79 -11.03 -14.43
N ASP A 38 -1.61 -11.85 -15.43
CA ASP A 38 -1.77 -13.30 -15.37
C ASP A 38 -0.53 -14.03 -15.86
N GLY A 39 -0.44 -15.31 -15.57
CA GLY A 39 0.54 -16.23 -16.14
C GLY A 39 2.00 -15.84 -15.93
N ASP A 40 2.80 -15.89 -16.99
CA ASP A 40 4.24 -15.59 -16.94
C ASP A 40 4.54 -14.12 -16.66
N GLU A 41 3.71 -13.22 -17.18
CA GLU A 41 3.80 -11.80 -16.90
C GLU A 41 3.63 -11.51 -15.40
N HIS A 42 2.62 -12.10 -14.76
CA HIS A 42 2.41 -11.98 -13.32
C HIS A 42 3.61 -12.53 -12.55
N ARG A 43 4.12 -13.73 -12.92
CA ARG A 43 5.27 -14.35 -12.24
C ARG A 43 6.52 -13.48 -12.34
N TYR A 44 6.79 -12.93 -13.51
CA TYR A 44 7.91 -12.03 -13.75
C TYR A 44 7.85 -10.79 -12.85
N HIS A 45 6.73 -10.06 -12.91
CA HIS A 45 6.55 -8.85 -12.12
C HIS A 45 6.56 -9.13 -10.62
N ARG A 46 5.91 -10.21 -10.15
CA ARG A 46 5.91 -10.61 -8.75
C ARG A 46 7.32 -10.93 -8.22
N ARG A 47 8.14 -11.57 -9.02
CA ARG A 47 9.53 -11.89 -8.64
C ARG A 47 10.34 -10.62 -8.42
N LEU A 48 10.28 -9.67 -9.34
CA LEU A 48 11.00 -8.40 -9.22
C LEU A 48 10.46 -7.55 -8.06
N LEU A 49 9.14 -7.47 -7.92
CA LEU A 49 8.51 -6.77 -6.79
C LEU A 49 8.81 -7.41 -5.42
N GLY A 50 9.38 -8.59 -5.38
CA GLY A 50 9.84 -9.21 -4.13
C GLY A 50 11.06 -8.55 -3.50
N ALA A 51 11.83 -7.75 -4.25
CA ALA A 51 13.06 -7.13 -3.75
C ALA A 51 12.81 -6.19 -2.54
N PRO A 52 11.88 -5.23 -2.60
CA PRO A 52 11.59 -4.33 -1.47
C PRO A 52 10.90 -5.01 -0.27
N PHE A 53 10.61 -6.31 -0.34
CA PHE A 53 10.03 -7.09 0.76
C PHE A 53 11.03 -8.09 1.38
N LYS A 54 12.32 -7.98 1.07
CA LYS A 54 13.36 -8.77 1.71
C LYS A 54 13.60 -8.30 3.15
N ALA A 55 14.11 -9.17 4.01
CA ALA A 55 14.29 -8.91 5.45
C ALA A 55 14.97 -7.57 5.74
N LYS A 56 16.09 -7.28 5.07
CA LYS A 56 16.81 -6.02 5.26
C LYS A 56 15.94 -4.77 4.99
N ALA A 57 15.18 -4.76 3.90
CA ALA A 57 14.29 -3.63 3.58
C ALA A 57 13.17 -3.51 4.62
N LEU A 58 12.61 -4.63 5.07
CA LEU A 58 11.57 -4.63 6.11
C LEU A 58 12.09 -4.12 7.45
N GLU A 59 13.30 -4.45 7.85
CA GLU A 59 13.95 -3.92 9.06
C GLU A 59 14.11 -2.39 8.99
N GLU A 60 14.53 -1.88 7.83
CA GLU A 60 14.64 -0.42 7.59
C GLU A 60 13.26 0.25 7.68
N TYR A 61 12.21 -0.34 7.08
CA TYR A 61 10.85 0.21 7.17
C TYR A 61 10.30 0.21 8.60
N VAL A 62 10.55 -0.85 9.39
CA VAL A 62 10.14 -0.90 10.80
C VAL A 62 10.83 0.22 11.59
N SER A 63 12.12 0.41 11.40
CA SER A 63 12.88 1.48 12.06
C SER A 63 12.34 2.88 11.71
N LEU A 64 11.97 3.10 10.44
CA LEU A 64 11.36 4.35 10.00
C LEU A 64 9.98 4.60 10.63
N MET A 65 9.19 3.56 10.82
CA MET A 65 7.82 3.67 11.33
C MET A 65 7.75 3.84 12.85
N ASN A 66 8.63 3.21 13.60
CA ASN A 66 8.52 3.11 15.07
C ASN A 66 8.44 4.47 15.76
N SER A 67 9.29 5.43 15.37
CA SER A 67 9.30 6.77 15.98
C SER A 67 7.98 7.52 15.73
N ASP A 68 7.40 7.39 14.54
CA ASP A 68 6.18 8.08 14.16
C ASP A 68 4.97 7.45 14.84
N ILE A 69 4.93 6.12 14.92
CA ILE A 69 3.90 5.38 15.65
C ILE A 69 3.88 5.84 17.12
N ALA A 70 5.04 5.82 17.78
CA ALA A 70 5.16 6.19 19.18
C ALA A 70 4.70 7.65 19.43
N SER A 71 5.15 8.59 18.59
CA SER A 71 4.79 10.01 18.71
C SER A 71 3.31 10.26 18.47
N THR A 72 2.72 9.59 17.48
CA THR A 72 1.30 9.73 17.12
C THR A 72 0.41 9.18 18.22
N ILE A 73 0.68 7.98 18.73
CA ILE A 73 -0.10 7.37 19.83
C ILE A 73 -0.01 8.23 21.09
N LYS A 74 1.16 8.77 21.41
CA LYS A 74 1.32 9.70 22.53
C LYS A 74 0.49 10.97 22.37
N GLY A 75 0.28 11.42 21.13
CA GLY A 75 -0.64 12.52 20.81
C GLY A 75 -2.11 12.20 21.14
N TRP A 76 -2.54 10.96 20.86
CA TRP A 76 -3.92 10.53 21.12
C TRP A 76 -4.27 10.46 22.60
N GLN A 77 -3.34 10.08 23.45
CA GLN A 77 -3.52 9.95 24.91
C GLN A 77 -3.90 11.26 25.61
N LYS A 78 -3.76 12.40 24.94
CA LYS A 78 -4.11 13.72 25.50
C LYS A 78 -5.60 14.04 25.43
N ASN A 79 -6.37 13.24 24.72
CA ASN A 79 -7.80 13.46 24.52
C ASN A 79 -8.62 12.51 25.38
N GLU A 80 -9.70 12.99 26.00
CA GLU A 80 -10.62 12.19 26.80
C GLU A 80 -11.45 11.19 25.96
N SER A 81 -11.70 11.54 24.70
CA SER A 81 -12.42 10.71 23.73
C SER A 81 -11.86 10.91 22.34
N VAL A 82 -11.70 9.83 21.61
CA VAL A 82 -11.19 9.85 20.23
C VAL A 82 -12.04 8.99 19.31
N GLU A 83 -12.18 9.43 18.06
CA GLU A 83 -12.71 8.60 16.99
C GLU A 83 -11.56 7.79 16.38
N LEU A 84 -11.50 6.50 16.72
CA LEU A 84 -10.34 5.66 16.40
C LEU A 84 -10.11 5.45 14.91
N TYR A 85 -11.19 5.22 14.12
CA TYR A 85 -11.04 4.92 12.69
C TYR A 85 -10.36 6.04 11.89
N PRO A 86 -10.76 7.32 12.02
CA PRO A 86 -10.06 8.42 11.36
C PRO A 86 -8.59 8.54 11.78
N LEU A 87 -8.29 8.31 13.07
CA LEU A 87 -6.92 8.35 13.58
C LEU A 87 -6.06 7.23 13.01
N MET A 88 -6.59 5.99 12.96
CA MET A 88 -5.90 4.87 12.34
C MET A 88 -5.69 5.10 10.84
N LYS A 89 -6.69 5.66 10.17
CA LYS A 89 -6.60 5.98 8.73
C LYS A 89 -5.50 6.99 8.46
N GLN A 90 -5.42 8.06 9.25
CA GLN A 90 -4.35 9.05 9.10
C GLN A 90 -2.98 8.45 9.38
N LEU A 91 -2.83 7.72 10.50
CA LEU A 91 -1.57 7.07 10.85
C LEU A 91 -1.07 6.14 9.74
N THR A 92 -1.94 5.25 9.25
CA THR A 92 -1.54 4.29 8.21
C THR A 92 -1.22 4.97 6.87
N LEU A 93 -1.87 6.09 6.56
CA LEU A 93 -1.56 6.88 5.37
C LEU A 93 -0.19 7.55 5.49
N ASP A 94 0.12 8.16 6.64
CA ASP A 94 1.40 8.81 6.88
C ASP A 94 2.56 7.80 6.87
N LEU A 95 2.37 6.65 7.51
CA LEU A 95 3.36 5.56 7.49
C LEU A 95 3.56 5.00 6.08
N ALA A 96 2.47 4.81 5.33
CA ALA A 96 2.56 4.36 3.94
C ALA A 96 3.31 5.39 3.08
N ALA A 97 3.00 6.68 3.19
CA ALA A 97 3.72 7.72 2.47
C ALA A 97 5.22 7.69 2.78
N LYS A 98 5.60 7.52 4.05
CA LYS A 98 6.99 7.45 4.48
C LYS A 98 7.72 6.23 3.91
N VAL A 99 7.14 5.05 4.01
CA VAL A 99 7.74 3.80 3.50
C VAL A 99 7.80 3.77 1.97
N PHE A 100 6.74 4.23 1.31
CA PHE A 100 6.64 4.16 -0.14
C PHE A 100 7.38 5.27 -0.86
N LEU A 101 7.44 6.48 -0.29
CA LEU A 101 7.92 7.67 -0.99
C LEU A 101 9.20 8.27 -0.39
N GLY A 102 9.52 7.93 0.88
CA GLY A 102 10.64 8.48 1.62
C GLY A 102 10.30 9.74 2.43
N GLU A 103 11.21 10.16 3.32
CA GLU A 103 10.96 11.21 4.31
C GLU A 103 10.82 12.64 3.74
N ASN A 104 11.30 12.89 2.54
CA ASN A 104 11.48 14.27 2.02
C ASN A 104 10.23 14.93 1.41
N LEU A 105 9.05 14.32 1.54
CA LEU A 105 7.85 14.72 0.79
C LEU A 105 6.81 15.52 1.58
N VAL A 106 7.12 15.97 2.78
CA VAL A 106 6.17 16.59 3.73
C VAL A 106 5.38 17.76 3.13
N LYS A 107 5.89 18.50 2.17
CA LYS A 107 5.17 19.65 1.55
C LYS A 107 4.26 19.27 0.39
N GLU A 108 4.54 18.18 -0.29
CA GLU A 108 3.75 17.68 -1.43
C GLU A 108 2.85 16.53 -1.02
N ALA A 109 3.06 15.97 0.18
CA ALA A 109 2.36 14.80 0.69
C ALA A 109 0.84 14.97 0.68
N ASP A 110 0.32 16.15 1.06
CA ASP A 110 -1.13 16.37 1.14
C ASP A 110 -1.81 16.23 -0.22
N ALA A 111 -1.23 16.79 -1.28
CA ALA A 111 -1.80 16.68 -2.63
C ALA A 111 -1.71 15.26 -3.17
N VAL A 112 -0.59 14.56 -2.94
CA VAL A 112 -0.38 13.17 -3.33
C VAL A 112 -1.31 12.24 -2.53
N ASN A 113 -1.42 12.45 -1.23
CA ASN A 113 -2.31 11.70 -0.36
C ASN A 113 -3.77 11.90 -0.76
N GLN A 114 -4.19 13.15 -1.04
CA GLN A 114 -5.55 13.42 -1.49
C GLN A 114 -5.84 12.79 -2.86
N ALA A 115 -4.91 12.89 -3.80
CA ALA A 115 -5.04 12.25 -5.10
C ALA A 115 -5.16 10.74 -4.97
N PHE A 116 -4.37 10.14 -4.07
CA PHE A 116 -4.43 8.73 -3.75
C PHE A 116 -5.80 8.32 -3.15
N VAL A 117 -6.29 9.04 -2.15
CA VAL A 117 -7.63 8.82 -1.58
C VAL A 117 -8.71 8.93 -2.64
N ASP A 118 -8.63 9.93 -3.52
CA ASP A 118 -9.59 10.10 -4.63
C ASP A 118 -9.58 8.89 -5.59
N VAL A 119 -8.42 8.30 -5.88
CA VAL A 119 -8.29 7.08 -6.72
C VAL A 119 -8.93 5.88 -6.04
N VAL A 120 -8.64 5.67 -4.75
CA VAL A 120 -9.22 4.56 -3.97
C VAL A 120 -10.73 4.70 -3.87
N ASP A 121 -11.24 5.87 -3.52
CA ASP A 121 -12.68 6.18 -3.45
C ASP A 121 -13.39 5.94 -4.79
N ALA A 122 -12.73 6.25 -5.89
CA ALA A 122 -13.27 6.05 -7.22
C ALA A 122 -13.35 4.57 -7.61
N SER A 123 -12.47 3.72 -7.08
CA SER A 123 -12.51 2.27 -7.34
C SER A 123 -13.80 1.62 -6.82
N MET A 124 -14.39 2.21 -5.79
CA MET A 124 -15.65 1.79 -5.17
C MET A 124 -16.88 2.54 -5.70
N ALA A 125 -16.71 3.41 -6.71
CA ALA A 125 -17.81 4.21 -7.23
C ALA A 125 -18.81 3.35 -8.03
N LEU A 126 -20.08 3.52 -7.74
CA LEU A 126 -21.17 2.87 -8.50
C LEU A 126 -21.30 3.43 -9.92
N VAL A 127 -21.15 4.76 -10.05
CA VAL A 127 -21.21 5.44 -11.35
C VAL A 127 -19.79 5.63 -11.87
N ARG A 128 -19.43 4.83 -12.89
CA ARG A 128 -18.08 4.79 -13.48
C ARG A 128 -18.03 5.56 -14.79
N HIS A 129 -18.56 6.78 -14.77
CA HIS A 129 -18.47 7.74 -15.87
C HIS A 129 -17.86 9.04 -15.34
N PRO A 130 -17.02 9.73 -16.11
CA PRO A 130 -16.30 10.93 -15.68
C PRO A 130 -17.20 12.17 -15.64
N VAL A 131 -18.35 12.05 -14.95
CA VAL A 131 -19.29 13.15 -14.76
C VAL A 131 -18.73 14.15 -13.74
N LEU A 132 -18.97 15.43 -13.99
CA LEU A 132 -18.52 16.52 -13.12
C LEU A 132 -19.10 16.34 -11.69
N GLY A 133 -18.21 16.47 -10.70
CA GLY A 133 -18.58 16.37 -9.28
C GLY A 133 -18.61 14.93 -8.72
N LEU A 134 -18.60 13.90 -9.55
CA LEU A 134 -18.61 12.52 -9.07
C LEU A 134 -17.21 11.98 -8.71
N LYS A 135 -17.20 11.01 -7.80
CA LYS A 135 -15.99 10.34 -7.29
C LYS A 135 -15.11 9.78 -8.41
N TYR A 136 -15.71 9.15 -9.42
CA TYR A 136 -14.95 8.52 -10.51
C TYR A 136 -14.09 9.52 -11.28
N ARG A 137 -14.63 10.70 -11.61
CA ARG A 137 -13.86 11.77 -12.26
C ARG A 137 -12.74 12.31 -11.39
N LYS A 138 -12.97 12.41 -10.07
CA LYS A 138 -11.92 12.83 -9.12
C LYS A 138 -10.79 11.81 -9.13
N GLY A 139 -11.12 10.51 -9.06
CA GLY A 139 -10.13 9.45 -9.12
C GLY A 139 -9.29 9.44 -10.40
N LEU A 140 -9.89 9.62 -11.57
CA LEU A 140 -9.14 9.75 -12.82
C LEU A 140 -8.16 10.93 -12.81
N LYS A 141 -8.57 12.07 -12.25
CA LYS A 141 -7.66 13.22 -12.07
C LYS A 141 -6.58 12.93 -11.04
N GLY A 142 -6.93 12.28 -9.93
CA GLY A 142 -5.98 11.83 -8.91
C GLY A 142 -4.95 10.88 -9.52
N ARG A 143 -5.39 9.91 -10.34
CA ARG A 143 -4.49 8.99 -11.04
C ARG A 143 -3.52 9.74 -11.95
N ALA A 144 -3.99 10.68 -12.74
CA ALA A 144 -3.14 11.48 -13.61
C ALA A 144 -2.09 12.28 -12.81
N LEU A 145 -2.49 12.91 -11.70
CA LEU A 145 -1.57 13.60 -10.79
C LEU A 145 -0.49 12.66 -10.25
N LEU A 146 -0.87 11.48 -9.78
CA LEU A 146 0.07 10.49 -9.26
C LEU A 146 1.05 10.02 -10.35
N GLU A 147 0.56 9.77 -11.57
CA GLU A 147 1.42 9.39 -12.69
C GLU A 147 2.47 10.46 -13.01
N ASP A 148 2.05 11.72 -13.08
CA ASP A 148 2.96 12.84 -13.34
C ASP A 148 3.97 13.00 -12.20
N TYR A 149 3.51 12.91 -10.96
CA TYR A 149 4.35 12.97 -9.77
C TYR A 149 5.46 11.92 -9.79
N PHE A 150 5.12 10.65 -10.00
CA PHE A 150 6.09 9.55 -10.04
C PHE A 150 7.00 9.63 -11.27
N ARG A 151 6.43 9.96 -12.44
CA ARG A 151 7.19 10.05 -13.69
C ARG A 151 8.34 11.04 -13.63
N GLN A 152 8.13 12.18 -12.97
CA GLN A 152 9.15 13.21 -12.79
C GLN A 152 10.30 12.78 -11.85
N ARG A 153 10.05 11.83 -10.95
CA ARG A 153 10.98 11.44 -9.90
C ARG A 153 11.72 10.11 -10.13
N ILE A 154 11.27 9.29 -11.07
CA ILE A 154 11.85 7.96 -11.32
C ILE A 154 13.37 8.03 -11.55
N GLU A 155 13.87 8.94 -12.38
CA GLU A 155 15.30 9.00 -12.69
C GLU A 155 16.13 9.39 -11.47
N GLY A 156 15.62 10.32 -10.67
CA GLY A 156 16.24 10.66 -9.38
C GLY A 156 16.30 9.46 -8.44
N LYS A 157 15.20 8.71 -8.32
CA LYS A 157 15.13 7.49 -7.48
C LYS A 157 16.07 6.38 -7.98
N ARG A 158 16.22 6.23 -9.30
CA ARG A 158 17.15 5.25 -9.89
C ARG A 158 18.62 5.51 -9.54
N THR A 159 18.99 6.76 -9.36
CA THR A 159 20.37 7.18 -9.07
C THR A 159 20.60 7.50 -7.60
N SER A 160 19.56 7.58 -6.78
CA SER A 160 19.64 7.87 -5.34
C SER A 160 20.16 6.66 -4.54
N GLN A 161 20.59 6.93 -3.30
CA GLN A 161 20.89 5.89 -2.30
C GLN A 161 19.72 5.70 -1.31
N GLU A 162 18.55 6.28 -1.62
CA GLU A 162 17.36 6.13 -0.79
C GLU A 162 16.88 4.68 -0.78
N THR A 163 16.30 4.25 0.34
CA THR A 163 15.87 2.87 0.59
C THR A 163 14.35 2.73 0.67
N ASP A 164 13.62 3.80 0.34
CA ASP A 164 12.17 3.73 0.23
C ASP A 164 11.72 2.80 -0.92
N MET A 165 10.49 2.34 -0.84
CA MET A 165 9.98 1.33 -1.79
C MET A 165 9.98 1.83 -3.24
N PHE A 166 9.73 3.12 -3.47
CA PHE A 166 9.78 3.69 -4.81
C PHE A 166 11.19 3.64 -5.42
N ALA A 167 12.21 3.94 -4.59
CA ALA A 167 13.60 3.83 -5.00
C ALA A 167 13.99 2.37 -5.29
N GLU A 168 13.61 1.44 -4.41
CA GLU A 168 13.87 0.01 -4.57
C GLU A 168 13.23 -0.55 -5.86
N ILE A 169 11.93 -0.29 -6.09
CA ILE A 169 11.23 -0.74 -7.31
C ILE A 169 11.83 -0.10 -8.56
N SER A 170 12.28 1.15 -8.47
CA SER A 170 12.86 1.87 -9.62
C SER A 170 14.22 1.31 -10.05
N ARG A 171 14.98 0.69 -9.11
CA ARG A 171 16.34 0.16 -9.34
C ARG A 171 16.39 -1.33 -9.60
N VAL A 172 15.35 -2.07 -9.21
CA VAL A 172 15.37 -3.54 -9.31
C VAL A 172 15.65 -3.99 -10.73
N GLU A 173 16.56 -4.96 -10.86
CA GLU A 173 16.96 -5.58 -12.13
C GLU A 173 16.66 -7.07 -12.10
N ASP A 174 16.36 -7.64 -13.25
CA ASP A 174 16.28 -9.08 -13.43
C ASP A 174 17.66 -9.70 -13.66
N GLU A 175 17.69 -10.99 -13.95
CA GLU A 175 18.92 -11.76 -14.19
C GLU A 175 19.69 -11.31 -15.45
N LEU A 176 19.03 -10.59 -16.35
CA LEU A 176 19.61 -10.03 -17.57
C LEU A 176 20.03 -8.56 -17.42
N GLY A 177 19.79 -7.96 -16.24
CA GLY A 177 20.03 -6.54 -15.98
C GLY A 177 18.93 -5.61 -16.52
N GLU A 178 17.78 -6.18 -16.91
CA GLU A 178 16.65 -5.41 -17.35
C GLU A 178 15.83 -4.89 -16.16
N ARG A 179 15.39 -3.63 -16.25
CA ARG A 179 14.60 -2.96 -15.24
C ARG A 179 13.14 -2.85 -15.64
N PHE A 180 12.28 -2.62 -14.69
CA PHE A 180 10.92 -2.18 -14.98
C PHE A 180 10.92 -0.94 -15.88
N SER A 181 10.00 -0.91 -16.83
CA SER A 181 9.69 0.31 -17.56
C SER A 181 9.25 1.42 -16.59
N LYS A 182 9.37 2.68 -16.97
CA LYS A 182 8.86 3.79 -16.13
C LYS A 182 7.38 3.61 -15.81
N GLN A 183 6.60 3.14 -16.76
CA GLN A 183 5.18 2.91 -16.56
C GLN A 183 4.90 1.76 -15.60
N ASP A 184 5.66 0.66 -15.67
CA ASP A 184 5.51 -0.44 -14.71
C ASP A 184 5.82 0.01 -13.27
N VAL A 185 6.89 0.79 -13.08
CA VAL A 185 7.20 1.36 -11.76
C VAL A 185 6.02 2.18 -11.23
N ILE A 186 5.47 3.09 -12.05
CA ILE A 186 4.33 3.93 -11.68
C ILE A 186 3.12 3.08 -11.31
N ASP A 187 2.77 2.13 -12.16
CA ASP A 187 1.59 1.29 -11.97
C ASP A 187 1.71 0.42 -10.72
N HIS A 188 2.91 -0.10 -10.45
CA HIS A 188 3.17 -0.90 -9.26
C HIS A 188 3.17 -0.08 -7.99
N ILE A 189 3.81 1.09 -7.96
CA ILE A 189 3.85 1.90 -6.74
C ILE A 189 2.46 2.39 -6.34
N ILE A 190 1.66 2.86 -7.30
CA ILE A 190 0.29 3.31 -7.02
C ILE A 190 -0.59 2.13 -6.57
N PHE A 191 -0.43 0.95 -7.20
CA PHE A 191 -1.14 -0.25 -6.80
C PHE A 191 -0.77 -0.73 -5.39
N LEU A 192 0.52 -0.75 -5.06
CA LEU A 192 1.01 -1.17 -3.74
C LEU A 192 0.55 -0.21 -2.63
N MET A 193 0.56 1.10 -2.88
CA MET A 193 -0.01 2.09 -1.96
C MET A 193 -1.49 1.80 -1.67
N MET A 194 -2.29 1.49 -2.70
CA MET A 194 -3.69 1.11 -2.54
C MET A 194 -3.84 -0.14 -1.68
N ALA A 195 -3.06 -1.17 -1.95
CA ALA A 195 -3.15 -2.43 -1.23
C ALA A 195 -2.76 -2.30 0.26
N ALA A 196 -1.78 -1.45 0.58
CA ALA A 196 -1.24 -1.32 1.93
C ALA A 196 -2.13 -0.47 2.87
N HIS A 197 -2.78 0.57 2.36
CA HIS A 197 -3.43 1.57 3.20
C HIS A 197 -4.74 1.08 3.84
N ASP A 198 -5.77 0.79 3.04
CA ASP A 198 -7.12 0.52 3.56
C ASP A 198 -7.23 -0.82 4.30
N THR A 199 -6.49 -1.83 3.86
CA THR A 199 -6.48 -3.15 4.52
C THR A 199 -5.89 -3.07 5.92
N THR A 200 -4.79 -2.35 6.08
CA THR A 200 -4.13 -2.13 7.38
C THR A 200 -5.01 -1.31 8.31
N THR A 201 -5.59 -0.21 7.83
CA THR A 201 -6.55 0.62 8.59
C THR A 201 -7.73 -0.21 9.10
N SER A 202 -8.34 -1.02 8.24
CA SER A 202 -9.48 -1.87 8.59
C SER A 202 -9.10 -2.91 9.64
N SER A 203 -7.95 -3.56 9.47
CA SER A 203 -7.47 -4.58 10.41
C SER A 203 -7.17 -3.99 11.79
N LEU A 204 -6.43 -2.88 11.84
CA LEU A 204 -6.10 -2.20 13.10
C LEU A 204 -7.35 -1.69 13.82
N SER A 205 -8.31 -1.12 13.09
CA SER A 205 -9.57 -0.65 13.67
C SER A 205 -10.39 -1.81 14.24
N SER A 206 -10.42 -2.96 13.54
CA SER A 206 -11.11 -4.17 13.99
C SER A 206 -10.46 -4.79 15.24
N ILE A 207 -9.13 -4.84 15.26
CA ILE A 207 -8.36 -5.30 16.43
C ILE A 207 -8.62 -4.40 17.63
N ALA A 208 -8.53 -3.08 17.45
CA ALA A 208 -8.76 -2.15 18.55
C ALA A 208 -10.20 -2.23 19.08
N PHE A 209 -11.21 -2.39 18.21
CA PHE A 209 -12.58 -2.63 18.61
C PHE A 209 -12.74 -3.94 19.41
N ALA A 210 -12.10 -5.02 18.96
CA ALA A 210 -12.12 -6.30 19.67
C ALA A 210 -11.46 -6.19 21.05
N LEU A 211 -10.31 -5.52 21.15
CA LEU A 211 -9.59 -5.29 22.40
C LEU A 211 -10.37 -4.39 23.37
N ALA A 212 -11.13 -3.41 22.87
CA ALA A 212 -12.02 -2.60 23.70
C ALA A 212 -13.17 -3.42 24.28
N LYS A 213 -13.68 -4.41 23.55
CA LYS A 213 -14.73 -5.33 24.02
C LYS A 213 -14.23 -6.44 24.94
N HIS A 214 -12.97 -6.78 24.84
CA HIS A 214 -12.32 -7.89 25.52
C HIS A 214 -11.03 -7.43 26.22
N PRO A 215 -11.14 -6.64 27.32
CA PRO A 215 -9.99 -6.06 28.01
C PRO A 215 -8.98 -7.09 28.51
N GLU A 216 -9.44 -8.31 28.80
CA GLU A 216 -8.59 -9.42 29.24
C GLU A 216 -7.47 -9.75 28.25
N TRP A 217 -7.70 -9.52 26.96
CA TRP A 217 -6.67 -9.71 25.93
C TRP A 217 -5.63 -8.60 25.88
N GLN A 218 -5.94 -7.40 26.39
CA GLN A 218 -4.97 -6.31 26.45
C GLN A 218 -3.79 -6.67 27.35
N ASP A 219 -4.08 -7.28 28.53
CA ASP A 219 -3.04 -7.74 29.46
C ASP A 219 -2.20 -8.88 28.87
N VAL A 220 -2.82 -9.80 28.13
CA VAL A 220 -2.12 -10.91 27.48
C VAL A 220 -1.14 -10.37 26.43
N ILE A 221 -1.62 -9.50 25.56
CA ILE A 221 -0.80 -8.89 24.48
C ILE A 221 0.33 -8.05 25.08
N ALA A 222 0.06 -7.25 26.13
CA ALA A 222 1.08 -6.45 26.77
C ALA A 222 2.19 -7.30 27.38
N LYS A 223 1.84 -8.43 28.04
CA LYS A 223 2.82 -9.38 28.60
C LYS A 223 3.64 -10.05 27.50
N GLU A 224 3.00 -10.48 26.42
CA GLU A 224 3.66 -11.13 25.31
C GLU A 224 4.61 -10.15 24.57
N SER A 225 4.15 -8.93 24.34
CA SER A 225 4.98 -7.88 23.73
C SER A 225 6.21 -7.50 24.56
N ALA A 226 6.09 -7.54 25.90
CA ALA A 226 7.21 -7.27 26.81
C ALA A 226 8.30 -8.37 26.77
N LEU A 227 8.00 -9.56 26.26
CA LEU A 227 8.95 -10.65 26.07
C LEU A 227 9.72 -10.55 24.74
N ILE A 228 9.21 -9.77 23.81
CA ILE A 228 9.91 -9.47 22.57
C ILE A 228 10.94 -8.41 22.95
N GLU A 229 12.17 -8.82 23.22
CA GLU A 229 13.32 -7.93 23.30
C GLU A 229 13.52 -7.32 21.91
N GLY A 230 12.65 -6.43 21.55
CA GLY A 230 12.72 -5.64 20.36
C GLY A 230 13.21 -4.28 20.77
N ASP A 231 14.28 -3.89 20.15
CA ASP A 231 14.81 -2.56 20.20
C ASP A 231 13.68 -1.53 20.08
N SER A 232 13.40 -0.92 21.19
CA SER A 232 12.62 0.30 21.33
C SER A 232 13.50 1.51 20.93
#